data_e548ae319823ba83453f248278c0b021
#
_entry.id   e548ae319823ba83453f248278c0b021
#
_cell.length_a   1.000
_cell.length_b   1.000
_cell.length_c   1.000
_cell.angle_alpha   90.00
_cell.angle_beta   90.00
_cell.angle_gamma   90.00
#
_symmetry.space_group_name_H-M   'P 1'
#
loop_
_entity.id
_entity.type
_entity.pdbx_description
1 polymer ?
#
loop_
_entity_poly.entity_id
_entity_poly.type
_entity_poly.pdbx_seq_one_letter_code
_entity_poly.pdbx_strand_id
1 'polypeptide(L)' 'MSDDNLTTTQPPKLGLNRIEAAKAIGVSPATLDRLTQRGLLRPCRVTYRPIYWVGELERFLKENSKPSEWSV' A
#
# COMPACT_ATOMS: atom_id res chain seq x y z
N MET A 1 -7.05 3.64 -26.97
CA MET A 1 -6.68 3.66 -26.50
C MET A 1 -6.41 3.49 -25.84
N SER A 2 -6.56 3.35 -25.86
CA SER A 2 -6.36 3.31 -25.30
C SER A 2 -5.87 3.25 -24.55
N ASP A 3 -5.82 3.52 -24.18
CA ASP A 3 -5.28 3.65 -23.34
C ASP A 3 -4.85 2.66 -22.56
N ASP A 4 -5.43 2.00 -22.39
CA ASP A 4 -5.07 0.89 -21.81
C ASP A 4 -3.76 0.54 -22.24
N ASN A 5 -3.46 0.68 -23.34
CA ASN A 5 -2.20 0.51 -23.75
C ASN A 5 -1.30 1.30 -23.03
N LEU A 6 -1.74 2.38 -22.62
CA LEU A 6 -0.96 3.23 -21.85
C LEU A 6 -0.48 2.57 -20.66
N THR A 7 -1.29 1.72 -20.08
CA THR A 7 -0.86 1.10 -18.84
C THR A 7 0.29 0.17 -19.07
N THR A 8 0.40 -0.41 -20.22
CA THR A 8 1.49 -1.33 -20.43
C THR A 8 2.79 -0.60 -20.66
N THR A 9 2.74 0.68 -21.03
CA THR A 9 3.96 1.41 -21.26
C THR A 9 4.34 2.29 -20.09
N GLN A 10 3.49 2.41 -19.10
CA GLN A 10 3.79 3.27 -17.96
C GLN A 10 4.51 2.50 -16.88
N PRO A 11 5.43 3.12 -16.18
CA PRO A 11 6.08 2.44 -15.07
C PRO A 11 5.09 2.25 -13.93
N PRO A 12 5.29 1.26 -13.09
CA PRO A 12 4.41 1.08 -11.95
C PRO A 12 4.49 2.28 -11.02
N LYS A 13 3.40 2.55 -10.34
CA LYS A 13 3.36 3.64 -9.39
C LYS A 13 4.18 3.29 -8.17
N LEU A 14 4.94 4.24 -7.70
CA LEU A 14 5.69 4.06 -6.46
C LEU A 14 4.89 4.56 -5.26
N GLY A 15 3.94 5.45 -5.50
CA GLY A 15 3.10 5.97 -4.43
C GLY A 15 1.65 5.67 -4.70
N LEU A 16 0.94 5.21 -3.69
CA LEU A 16 -0.46 4.83 -3.82
C LEU A 16 -1.31 5.68 -2.89
N ASN A 17 -2.49 6.00 -3.34
CA ASN A 17 -3.41 6.73 -2.47
C ASN A 17 -4.01 5.74 -1.48
N ARG A 18 -4.83 6.25 -0.58
CA ARG A 18 -5.42 5.45 0.49
C ARG A 18 -6.19 4.24 -0.05
N ILE A 19 -7.01 4.45 -1.05
CA ILE A 19 -7.81 3.36 -1.61
C ILE A 19 -6.92 2.33 -2.30
N GLU A 20 -5.96 2.80 -3.08
CA GLU A 20 -5.06 1.91 -3.79
C GLU A 20 -4.19 1.11 -2.81
N ALA A 21 -3.73 1.76 -1.76
CA ALA A 21 -2.89 1.11 -0.77
C ALA A 21 -3.66 0.01 -0.05
N ALA A 22 -4.91 0.29 0.32
CA ALA A 22 -5.74 -0.71 0.98
C ALA A 22 -5.92 -1.93 0.08
N LYS A 23 -6.19 -1.68 -1.19
CA LYS A 23 -6.35 -2.78 -2.13
C LYS A 23 -5.06 -3.56 -2.27
N ALA A 24 -3.95 -2.86 -2.30
CA ALA A 24 -2.65 -3.51 -2.50
C ALA A 24 -2.32 -4.49 -1.39
N ILE A 25 -2.70 -4.19 -0.17
CA ILE A 25 -2.42 -5.11 0.93
C ILE A 25 -3.64 -5.93 1.34
N GLY A 26 -4.75 -5.77 0.61
CA GLY A 26 -5.90 -6.65 0.80
C GLY A 26 -6.78 -6.32 1.99
N VAL A 27 -6.87 -5.07 2.37
CA VAL A 27 -7.72 -4.67 3.49
C VAL A 27 -8.65 -3.55 3.06
N SER A 28 -9.62 -3.24 3.89
CA SER A 28 -10.51 -2.12 3.60
C SER A 28 -9.80 -0.81 3.92
N PRO A 29 -10.25 0.30 3.33
CA PRO A 29 -9.64 1.59 3.67
C PRO A 29 -9.76 1.92 5.14
N ALA A 30 -10.85 1.51 5.79
CA ALA A 30 -11.00 1.76 7.22
C ALA A 30 -9.93 1.02 8.02
N THR A 31 -9.61 -0.19 7.62
CA THR A 31 -8.56 -0.96 8.28
C THR A 31 -7.21 -0.31 8.03
N LEU A 32 -6.98 0.17 6.82
CA LEU A 32 -5.73 0.86 6.51
C LEU A 32 -5.59 2.08 7.41
N ASP A 33 -6.66 2.83 7.60
CA ASP A 33 -6.63 4.02 8.45
C ASP A 33 -6.26 3.64 9.88
N ARG A 34 -6.79 2.55 10.36
CA ARG A 34 -6.48 2.10 11.70
C ARG A 34 -5.01 1.73 11.84
N LEU A 35 -4.47 1.05 10.86
CA LEU A 35 -3.07 0.68 10.87
C LEU A 35 -2.19 1.93 10.87
N THR A 36 -2.60 2.93 10.11
CA THR A 36 -1.88 4.18 10.06
C THR A 36 -1.94 4.90 11.41
N GLN A 37 -3.11 4.90 12.02
CA GLN A 37 -3.27 5.55 13.32
C GLN A 37 -2.44 4.89 14.40
N ARG A 38 -2.24 3.61 14.29
CA ARG A 38 -1.42 2.88 15.26
C ARG A 38 0.07 3.03 15.00
N GLY A 39 0.42 3.70 13.91
CA GLY A 39 1.82 3.88 13.59
C GLY A 39 2.46 2.69 12.90
N LEU A 40 1.65 1.72 12.49
CA LEU A 40 2.19 0.54 11.82
C LEU A 40 2.48 0.83 10.36
N LEU A 41 1.77 1.77 9.77
CA LEU A 41 2.01 2.24 8.42
C LEU A 41 2.27 3.73 8.47
N ARG A 42 3.26 4.20 7.74
CA ARG A 42 3.62 5.60 7.74
C ARG A 42 3.52 6.17 6.34
N PRO A 43 2.43 6.86 6.04
CA PRO A 43 2.30 7.47 4.72
C PRO A 43 3.21 8.67 4.59
N CYS A 44 3.55 8.98 3.36
CA CYS A 44 4.31 10.17 3.06
C CYS A 44 3.32 11.32 2.96
N ARG A 45 3.62 12.41 3.64
CA ARG A 45 2.69 13.53 3.67
C ARG A 45 3.28 14.77 3.03
N VAL A 46 3.91 14.56 1.89
CA VAL A 46 4.46 15.70 1.17
C VAL A 46 3.39 16.41 0.37
N THR A 47 2.22 15.81 0.22
CA THR A 47 1.13 16.45 -0.49
C THR A 47 -0.05 16.59 0.44
N TYR A 48 -1.11 17.17 -0.09
CA TYR A 48 -2.35 17.38 0.62
C TYR A 48 -2.92 16.07 1.14
N ARG A 49 -2.75 14.98 0.39
CA ARG A 49 -3.28 13.69 0.79
C ARG A 49 -2.14 12.74 1.11
N PRO A 50 -2.38 11.79 1.99
CA PRO A 50 -1.33 10.82 2.30
C PRO A 50 -1.06 9.93 1.11
N ILE A 51 0.20 9.63 0.89
CA ILE A 51 0.62 8.74 -0.17
C ILE A 51 1.38 7.61 0.50
N TYR A 52 1.00 6.39 0.19
CA TYR A 52 1.65 5.22 0.76
C TYR A 52 2.67 4.71 -0.25
N TRP A 53 3.92 4.70 0.16
CA TRP A 53 5.00 4.22 -0.69
C TRP A 53 4.94 2.70 -0.77
N VAL A 54 5.13 2.16 -1.95
CA VAL A 54 5.08 0.72 -2.16
C VAL A 54 6.06 0.00 -1.23
N GLY A 55 7.26 0.54 -1.07
CA GLY A 55 8.24 -0.06 -0.16
C GLY A 55 7.77 -0.11 1.27
N GLU A 56 7.00 0.89 1.69
CA GLU A 56 6.47 0.91 3.05
C GLU A 56 5.42 -0.19 3.23
N LEU A 57 4.59 -0.40 2.23
CA LEU A 57 3.59 -1.45 2.29
C LEU A 57 4.26 -2.82 2.33
N GLU A 58 5.31 -2.98 1.55
CA GLU A 58 6.06 -4.23 1.56
C GLU A 58 6.72 -4.47 2.90
N ARG A 59 7.30 -3.43 3.48
CA ARG A 59 7.93 -3.54 4.79
C ARG A 59 6.92 -3.96 5.84
N PHE A 60 5.73 -3.32 5.81
CA PHE A 60 4.68 -3.64 6.75
C PHE A 60 4.29 -5.12 6.67
N LEU A 61 4.08 -5.61 5.46
CA LEU A 61 3.68 -6.99 5.28
C LEU A 61 4.78 -7.94 5.73
N LYS A 62 6.02 -7.61 5.41
CA LYS A 62 7.14 -8.44 5.81
C LYS A 62 7.28 -8.52 7.31
N GLU A 63 7.22 -7.39 7.96
CA GLU A 63 7.41 -7.34 9.41
C GLU A 63 6.28 -7.96 10.18
N ASN A 64 5.10 -7.99 9.60
CA ASN A 64 3.93 -8.51 10.28
C ASN A 64 3.52 -9.89 9.81
N SER A 65 4.28 -10.48 8.90
CA SER A 65 4.05 -11.85 8.47
C SER A 65 4.94 -12.74 9.29
N LYS A 66 4.36 -13.66 10.00
CA LYS A 66 5.13 -14.58 10.82
C LYS A 66 5.09 -15.94 10.17
N PRO A 67 6.19 -16.34 9.55
CA PRO A 67 6.18 -17.60 8.81
C PRO A 67 5.71 -18.78 9.65
N SER A 68 6.05 -18.76 10.91
CA SER A 68 5.69 -19.88 11.75
C SER A 68 4.18 -20.01 11.95
N GLU A 69 3.45 -18.94 11.70
CA GLU A 69 2.00 -18.98 11.84
C GLU A 69 1.33 -19.47 10.57
N TRP A 70 2.00 -19.30 9.45
CA TRP A 70 1.39 -19.63 8.18
C TRP A 70 1.92 -20.90 7.58
N SER A 71 3.14 -21.23 7.86
CA SER A 71 3.69 -22.42 7.28
C SER A 71 3.31 -23.55 8.17
N VAL A 72 2.77 -24.46 7.64
CA VAL A 72 2.35 -25.55 8.46
C VAL A 72 2.87 -26.81 7.92
#